data_2f45d031d3066c71b9fe2f445100b30f
#
_entry.id   2f45d031d3066c71b9fe2f445100b30f
#
_cell.length_a   1.000
_cell.length_b   1.000
_cell.length_c   1.000
_cell.angle_alpha   90.00
_cell.angle_beta   90.00
_cell.angle_gamma   90.00
#
_symmetry.space_group_name_H-M   'P 1'
#
loop_
_entity.id
_entity.type
_entity.pdbx_description
1 polymer ?
#
loop_
_entity_poly.entity_id
_entity_poly.type
_entity_poly.pdbx_seq_one_letter_code
_entity_poly.pdbx_strand_id
1 'polypeptide(L)'
;MPNPHPVNMPILAHRDRTPLHQLADRLPQALIITAERGLDGTGAAEYLAILTPSEVLRLQPLEAKTTITTEQVRTMIAMLRTHATVRRVIVINPADQMSEAAQNALLKSLEEPNVNTHFLLVTENEQQLLATIRSRCQVLTLHRTSQAQDETLLDATSLTASERRQILFLAAGRPLLIRQLARTPKLLSEYQAIAADAKCILTTPGSYEALRTLPSYFTDRAKALQLIDILLTMVAFQMKTQPSPAHQPLLDRIITAETRLRHNGNVRLALLNIVV
;
A
#
# COMPACT_ATOMS: atom_id res chain seq x y z
N MET A 1 25.65 -21.00 6.80
CA MET A 1 24.95 -20.25 5.75
C MET A 1 23.49 -20.52 5.89
N PRO A 2 22.62 -19.56 6.21
CA PRO A 2 21.18 -19.81 6.26
C PRO A 2 20.68 -20.04 4.83
N ASN A 3 19.92 -21.11 4.68
CA ASN A 3 19.24 -21.54 3.47
C ASN A 3 18.44 -20.37 2.88
N PRO A 4 18.57 -20.04 1.59
CA PRO A 4 17.70 -19.03 1.00
C PRO A 4 16.27 -19.55 1.06
N HIS A 5 15.40 -18.86 1.80
CA HIS A 5 13.96 -19.09 1.71
C HIS A 5 13.57 -19.10 0.23
N PRO A 6 12.72 -20.03 -0.22
CA PRO A 6 12.27 -20.04 -1.60
C PRO A 6 11.69 -18.64 -1.90
N VAL A 7 12.30 -17.96 -2.87
CA VAL A 7 11.86 -16.63 -3.32
C VAL A 7 10.48 -16.82 -3.92
N ASN A 8 9.45 -16.61 -3.12
CA ASN A 8 8.09 -16.60 -3.63
C ASN A 8 7.96 -15.39 -4.55
N MET A 9 7.67 -15.65 -5.82
CA MET A 9 7.37 -14.59 -6.76
C MET A 9 6.23 -13.73 -6.20
N PRO A 10 6.36 -12.39 -6.18
CA PRO A 10 5.33 -11.51 -5.67
C PRO A 10 4.03 -11.66 -6.47
N ILE A 11 2.90 -11.43 -5.82
CA ILE A 11 1.60 -11.52 -6.48
C ILE A 11 1.32 -10.18 -7.16
N LEU A 12 1.57 -10.15 -8.46
CA LEU A 12 1.49 -8.93 -9.27
C LEU A 12 0.44 -9.04 -10.37
N ALA A 13 -0.10 -7.89 -10.77
CA ALA A 13 -0.82 -7.77 -12.02
C ALA A 13 0.05 -8.23 -13.20
N HIS A 14 -0.56 -8.82 -14.22
CA HIS A 14 0.22 -9.33 -15.38
C HIS A 14 1.10 -8.25 -16.01
N ARG A 15 0.59 -7.01 -16.09
CA ARG A 15 1.31 -5.86 -16.65
C ARG A 15 2.55 -5.45 -15.86
N ASP A 16 2.62 -5.77 -14.56
CA ASP A 16 3.74 -5.36 -13.69
C ASP A 16 4.87 -6.38 -13.67
N ARG A 17 4.64 -7.59 -14.18
CA ARG A 17 5.63 -8.67 -14.19
C ARG A 17 6.82 -8.35 -15.08
N THR A 18 6.57 -7.90 -16.33
CA THR A 18 7.64 -7.57 -17.28
C THR A 18 8.51 -6.40 -16.79
N PRO A 19 7.95 -5.26 -16.32
CA PRO A 19 8.76 -4.21 -15.70
C PRO A 19 9.59 -4.70 -14.50
N LEU A 20 9.02 -5.53 -13.64
CA LEU A 20 9.75 -6.07 -12.49
C LEU A 20 10.92 -6.96 -12.93
N HIS A 21 10.74 -7.82 -13.92
CA HIS A 21 11.83 -8.65 -14.46
C HIS A 21 12.93 -7.82 -15.12
N GLN A 22 12.58 -6.79 -15.88
CA GLN A 22 13.56 -5.87 -16.47
C GLN A 22 14.39 -5.14 -15.41
N LEU A 23 13.75 -4.74 -14.30
CA LEU A 23 14.45 -4.15 -13.15
C LEU A 23 15.33 -5.17 -12.42
N ALA A 24 14.95 -6.44 -12.40
CA ALA A 24 15.76 -7.51 -11.83
C ALA A 24 17.07 -7.72 -12.60
N ASP A 25 17.01 -7.65 -13.93
CA ASP A 25 18.21 -7.78 -14.80
C ASP A 25 19.14 -6.57 -14.65
N ARG A 26 18.57 -5.38 -14.46
CA ARG A 26 19.32 -4.14 -14.29
C ARG A 26 18.73 -3.28 -13.19
N LEU A 27 19.03 -3.62 -11.94
CA LEU A 27 18.57 -2.89 -10.78
C LEU A 27 19.13 -1.47 -10.76
N PRO A 28 18.29 -0.41 -10.75
CA PRO A 28 18.76 0.96 -10.63
C PRO A 28 19.36 1.23 -9.25
N GLN A 29 20.16 2.29 -9.13
CA GLN A 29 20.75 2.68 -7.85
C GLN A 29 19.69 3.07 -6.82
N ALA A 30 18.58 3.70 -7.26
CA ALA A 30 17.47 4.03 -6.41
C ALA A 30 16.13 3.77 -7.13
N LEU A 31 15.24 3.03 -6.47
CA LEU A 31 13.92 2.65 -6.98
C LEU A 31 12.86 2.93 -5.92
N ILE A 32 11.82 3.65 -6.30
CA ILE A 32 10.58 3.74 -5.53
C ILE A 32 9.62 2.69 -6.08
N ILE A 33 9.07 1.86 -5.19
CA ILE A 33 8.00 0.91 -5.48
C ILE A 33 6.74 1.46 -4.84
N THR A 34 5.85 2.02 -5.67
CA THR A 34 4.56 2.53 -5.22
C THR A 34 3.52 1.43 -5.30
N ALA A 35 2.95 1.07 -4.18
CA ALA A 35 1.99 -0.01 -4.07
C ALA A 35 0.87 0.37 -3.08
N GLU A 36 -0.37 0.48 -3.56
CA GLU A 36 -1.53 0.65 -2.68
C GLU A 36 -1.58 -0.47 -1.63
N ARG A 37 -2.16 -0.17 -0.48
CA ARG A 37 -2.38 -1.16 0.58
C ARG A 37 -3.11 -2.40 0.06
N GLY A 38 -2.49 -3.57 0.28
CA GLY A 38 -3.01 -4.85 -0.21
C GLY A 38 -2.45 -5.30 -1.56
N LEU A 39 -1.61 -4.48 -2.21
CA LEU A 39 -0.70 -4.91 -3.27
C LEU A 39 0.61 -5.41 -2.66
N ASP A 40 1.34 -6.24 -3.40
CA ASP A 40 2.55 -6.90 -2.90
C ASP A 40 3.83 -6.11 -3.16
N GLY A 41 3.85 -4.84 -2.71
CA GLY A 41 5.03 -3.96 -2.85
C GLY A 41 6.24 -4.49 -2.07
N THR A 42 6.01 -5.01 -0.87
CA THR A 42 7.07 -5.63 -0.07
C THR A 42 7.64 -6.86 -0.76
N GLY A 43 6.78 -7.75 -1.27
CA GLY A 43 7.21 -8.93 -2.01
C GLY A 43 7.99 -8.57 -3.27
N ALA A 44 7.60 -7.50 -3.98
CA ALA A 44 8.34 -7.02 -5.15
C ALA A 44 9.75 -6.52 -4.77
N ALA A 45 9.88 -5.76 -3.67
CA ALA A 45 11.17 -5.29 -3.18
C ALA A 45 12.08 -6.46 -2.74
N GLU A 46 11.54 -7.41 -1.98
CA GLU A 46 12.28 -8.59 -1.53
C GLU A 46 12.70 -9.47 -2.71
N TYR A 47 11.83 -9.65 -3.70
CA TYR A 47 12.15 -10.36 -4.93
C TYR A 47 13.37 -9.72 -5.64
N LEU A 48 13.35 -8.40 -5.86
CA LEU A 48 14.47 -7.69 -6.48
C LEU A 48 15.75 -7.77 -5.63
N ALA A 49 15.63 -7.75 -4.31
CA ALA A 49 16.77 -7.80 -3.40
C ALA A 49 17.48 -9.17 -3.40
N ILE A 50 16.76 -10.26 -3.63
CA ILE A 50 17.30 -11.64 -3.48
C ILE A 50 17.75 -12.24 -4.80
N LEU A 51 17.28 -11.74 -5.94
CA LEU A 51 17.61 -12.29 -7.29
C LEU A 51 19.10 -12.27 -7.62
N THR A 52 19.88 -11.42 -6.98
CA THR A 52 21.34 -11.40 -7.13
C THR A 52 22.00 -11.60 -5.77
N PRO A 53 23.14 -12.30 -5.69
CA PRO A 53 23.88 -12.40 -4.45
C PRO A 53 24.16 -11.01 -3.88
N SER A 54 23.50 -10.66 -2.78
CA SER A 54 23.57 -9.33 -2.16
C SER A 54 23.45 -9.41 -0.65
N GLU A 55 24.04 -8.43 0.03
CA GLU A 55 23.73 -8.14 1.42
C GLU A 55 22.45 -7.30 1.46
N VAL A 56 21.41 -7.79 2.11
CA VAL A 56 20.12 -7.08 2.19
C VAL A 56 19.96 -6.45 3.56
N LEU A 57 19.91 -5.12 3.60
CA LEU A 57 19.62 -4.34 4.80
C LEU A 57 18.17 -3.86 4.75
N ARG A 58 17.44 -4.03 5.86
CA ARG A 58 16.04 -3.62 5.97
C ARG A 58 15.90 -2.50 6.96
N LEU A 59 15.24 -1.42 6.55
CA LEU A 59 14.93 -0.29 7.39
C LEU A 59 13.40 -0.18 7.51
N GLN A 60 12.93 -0.34 8.73
CA GLN A 60 11.51 -0.27 9.08
C GLN A 60 11.35 0.42 10.44
N PRO A 61 10.16 0.91 10.80
CA PRO A 61 9.91 1.43 12.14
C PRO A 61 10.29 0.42 13.21
N LEU A 62 10.85 0.89 14.32
CA LEU A 62 11.10 0.04 15.50
C LEU A 62 9.79 -0.42 16.10
N GLU A 63 9.84 -1.51 16.89
CA GLU A 63 8.67 -2.02 17.62
C GLU A 63 7.96 -0.90 18.39
N ALA A 64 6.64 -0.90 18.32
CA ALA A 64 5.74 0.12 18.89
C ALA A 64 5.88 1.55 18.31
N LYS A 65 6.68 1.76 17.26
CA LYS A 65 6.78 3.04 16.54
C LYS A 65 6.18 2.93 15.14
N THR A 66 5.62 4.04 14.66
CA THR A 66 5.07 4.14 13.31
C THR A 66 5.98 4.92 12.35
N THR A 67 7.09 5.45 12.85
CA THR A 67 7.94 6.37 12.10
C THR A 67 9.38 5.86 12.07
N ILE A 68 10.00 5.91 10.88
CA ILE A 68 11.44 5.68 10.69
C ILE A 68 12.16 6.98 11.04
N THR A 69 13.04 6.91 12.04
CA THR A 69 13.72 8.08 12.59
C THR A 69 14.99 8.44 11.83
N THR A 70 15.44 9.69 11.98
CA THR A 70 16.72 10.16 11.42
C THR A 70 17.92 9.36 11.94
N GLU A 71 17.86 8.91 13.20
CA GLU A 71 18.92 8.11 13.81
C GLU A 71 19.06 6.74 13.13
N GLN A 72 17.94 6.07 12.86
CA GLN A 72 17.94 4.80 12.14
C GLN A 72 18.56 4.95 10.74
N VAL A 73 18.20 6.01 10.01
CA VAL A 73 18.77 6.30 8.69
C VAL A 73 20.25 6.59 8.77
N ARG A 74 20.70 7.40 9.74
CA ARG A 74 22.14 7.69 9.93
C ARG A 74 22.94 6.47 10.30
N THR A 75 22.42 5.60 11.17
CA THR A 75 23.05 4.33 11.52
C THR A 75 23.22 3.43 10.29
N MET A 76 22.17 3.30 9.49
CA MET A 76 22.24 2.56 8.23
C MET A 76 23.30 3.15 7.28
N ILE A 77 23.32 4.48 7.09
CA ILE A 77 24.30 5.16 6.22
C ILE A 77 25.74 4.94 6.75
N ALA A 78 25.93 4.93 8.07
CA ALA A 78 27.25 4.67 8.65
C ALA A 78 27.73 3.24 8.31
N MET A 79 26.86 2.25 8.31
CA MET A 79 27.18 0.88 7.87
C MET A 79 27.58 0.82 6.39
N LEU A 80 27.03 1.70 5.54
CA LEU A 80 27.35 1.73 4.12
C LEU A 80 28.73 2.34 3.80
N ARG A 81 29.38 3.01 4.74
CA ARG A 81 30.72 3.58 4.54
C ARG A 81 31.82 2.53 4.41
N THR A 82 31.57 1.31 4.83
CA THR A 82 32.52 0.20 4.62
C THR A 82 32.47 -0.25 3.16
N HIS A 83 33.65 -0.50 2.57
CA HIS A 83 33.70 -1.03 1.19
C HIS A 83 33.01 -2.38 1.13
N ALA A 84 31.96 -2.46 0.30
CA ALA A 84 31.26 -3.70 0.04
C ALA A 84 31.96 -4.43 -1.10
N THR A 85 32.40 -5.65 -0.86
CA THR A 85 32.89 -6.57 -1.89
C THR A 85 31.74 -7.22 -2.65
N VAL A 86 30.55 -7.23 -2.09
CA VAL A 86 29.31 -7.75 -2.67
C VAL A 86 28.29 -6.61 -2.85
N ARG A 87 27.30 -6.85 -3.72
CA ARG A 87 26.18 -5.93 -3.90
C ARG A 87 25.42 -5.75 -2.56
N ARG A 88 25.01 -4.52 -2.26
CA ARG A 88 24.15 -4.18 -1.12
C ARG A 88 22.83 -3.66 -1.61
N VAL A 89 21.74 -4.20 -1.08
CA VAL A 89 20.39 -3.73 -1.34
C VAL A 89 19.75 -3.27 -0.03
N ILE A 90 19.35 -2.01 0.01
CA ILE A 90 18.69 -1.40 1.15
C ILE A 90 17.21 -1.32 0.85
N VAL A 91 16.39 -2.05 1.61
CA VAL A 91 14.93 -2.00 1.52
C VAL A 91 14.40 -1.12 2.64
N ILE A 92 13.79 0.01 2.28
CA ILE A 92 13.13 0.94 3.21
C ILE A 92 11.62 0.76 3.06
N ASN A 93 10.96 0.22 4.09
CA ASN A 93 9.54 -0.13 4.03
C ASN A 93 8.85 0.01 5.39
N PRO A 94 7.81 0.85 5.49
CA PRO A 94 7.29 1.77 4.48
C PRO A 94 8.11 3.08 4.44
N ALA A 95 8.45 3.53 3.23
CA ALA A 95 9.32 4.70 3.05
C ALA A 95 8.61 6.04 3.35
N ASP A 96 7.32 6.12 3.16
CA ASP A 96 6.46 7.26 3.51
C ASP A 96 6.32 7.47 5.04
N GLN A 97 6.76 6.51 5.86
CA GLN A 97 6.84 6.68 7.31
C GLN A 97 8.19 7.25 7.79
N MET A 98 9.11 7.58 6.89
CA MET A 98 10.30 8.35 7.26
C MET A 98 9.91 9.77 7.67
N SER A 99 10.46 10.25 8.81
CA SER A 99 10.35 11.67 9.14
C SER A 99 11.03 12.51 8.05
N GLU A 100 10.62 13.78 7.88
CA GLU A 100 11.23 14.68 6.89
C GLU A 100 12.75 14.80 7.10
N ALA A 101 13.19 14.89 8.35
CA ALA A 101 14.62 14.90 8.69
C ALA A 101 15.34 13.60 8.33
N ALA A 102 14.66 12.43 8.41
CA ALA A 102 15.18 11.15 7.97
C ALA A 102 15.32 11.09 6.44
N GLN A 103 14.32 11.59 5.72
CA GLN A 103 14.34 11.70 4.27
C GLN A 103 15.49 12.60 3.80
N ASN A 104 15.66 13.77 4.44
CA ASN A 104 16.79 14.67 4.14
C ASN A 104 18.15 14.04 4.41
N ALA A 105 18.29 13.25 5.49
CA ALA A 105 19.53 12.52 5.77
C ALA A 105 19.89 11.48 4.70
N LEU A 106 18.91 10.94 3.98
CA LEU A 106 19.10 9.94 2.93
C LEU A 106 19.60 10.57 1.61
N LEU A 107 19.32 11.86 1.35
CA LEU A 107 19.54 12.50 0.05
C LEU A 107 20.97 12.34 -0.47
N LYS A 108 21.98 12.59 0.36
CA LYS A 108 23.38 12.46 -0.06
C LYS A 108 23.72 11.05 -0.54
N SER A 109 23.16 10.03 0.11
CA SER A 109 23.40 8.63 -0.27
C SER A 109 22.65 8.22 -1.55
N LEU A 110 21.58 8.95 -1.91
CA LEU A 110 20.87 8.77 -3.17
C LEU A 110 21.54 9.53 -4.32
N GLU A 111 22.22 10.65 -4.04
CA GLU A 111 22.97 11.44 -5.03
C GLU A 111 24.28 10.77 -5.42
N GLU A 112 25.02 10.29 -4.43
CA GLU A 112 26.34 9.69 -4.58
C GLU A 112 26.37 8.31 -3.89
N PRO A 113 25.62 7.33 -4.43
CA PRO A 113 25.59 6.00 -3.83
C PRO A 113 26.94 5.32 -3.98
N ASN A 114 27.34 4.59 -2.96
CA ASN A 114 28.54 3.75 -3.03
C ASN A 114 28.39 2.73 -4.18
N VAL A 115 29.51 2.35 -4.78
CA VAL A 115 29.54 1.30 -5.79
C VAL A 115 28.86 0.04 -5.27
N ASN A 116 28.01 -0.56 -6.10
CA ASN A 116 27.21 -1.75 -5.76
C ASN A 116 26.14 -1.55 -4.67
N THR A 117 25.72 -0.30 -4.39
CA THR A 117 24.65 -0.02 -3.43
C THR A 117 23.36 0.37 -4.15
N HIS A 118 22.25 -0.27 -3.78
CA HIS A 118 20.92 -0.03 -4.36
C HIS A 118 19.92 0.25 -3.25
N PHE A 119 19.04 1.24 -3.45
CA PHE A 119 17.98 1.61 -2.53
C PHE A 119 16.62 1.25 -3.12
N LEU A 120 15.82 0.48 -2.38
CA LEU A 120 14.44 0.13 -2.72
C LEU A 120 13.52 0.78 -1.67
N LEU A 121 12.77 1.80 -2.07
CA LEU A 121 11.85 2.54 -1.23
C LEU A 121 10.43 2.06 -1.53
N VAL A 122 9.81 1.33 -0.61
CA VAL A 122 8.42 0.87 -0.76
C VAL A 122 7.49 1.87 -0.08
N THR A 123 6.47 2.33 -0.80
CA THR A 123 5.52 3.33 -0.29
C THR A 123 4.11 3.07 -0.80
N GLU A 124 3.10 3.41 0.02
CA GLU A 124 1.70 3.46 -0.43
C GLU A 124 1.41 4.75 -1.21
N ASN A 125 2.15 5.83 -0.94
CA ASN A 125 1.96 7.12 -1.57
C ASN A 125 3.30 7.86 -1.77
N GLU A 126 3.76 7.91 -3.01
CA GLU A 126 5.02 8.58 -3.36
C GLU A 126 5.00 10.10 -3.10
N GLN A 127 3.81 10.73 -3.05
CA GLN A 127 3.68 12.16 -2.77
C GLN A 127 4.07 12.53 -1.33
N GLN A 128 4.13 11.57 -0.43
CA GLN A 128 4.63 11.76 0.93
C GLN A 128 6.16 11.75 1.02
N LEU A 129 6.82 11.32 -0.05
CA LEU A 129 8.27 11.44 -0.18
C LEU A 129 8.63 12.84 -0.70
N LEU A 130 9.74 13.38 -0.20
CA LEU A 130 10.26 14.67 -0.67
C LEU A 130 10.47 14.66 -2.19
N ALA A 131 10.16 15.77 -2.84
CA ALA A 131 10.37 15.93 -4.28
C ALA A 131 11.83 15.68 -4.68
N THR A 132 12.77 16.00 -3.80
CA THR A 132 14.21 15.76 -3.95
C THR A 132 14.58 14.27 -3.94
N ILE A 133 13.87 13.41 -3.21
CA ILE A 133 14.00 11.95 -3.28
C ILE A 133 13.41 11.43 -4.59
N ARG A 134 12.18 11.84 -4.91
CA ARG A 134 11.48 11.39 -6.12
C ARG A 134 12.24 11.69 -7.40
N SER A 135 12.90 12.87 -7.47
CA SER A 135 13.68 13.25 -8.66
C SER A 135 14.96 12.41 -8.89
N ARG A 136 15.41 11.65 -7.87
CA ARG A 136 16.62 10.82 -7.92
C ARG A 136 16.35 9.33 -8.01
N CYS A 137 15.09 8.94 -7.97
CA CYS A 137 14.66 7.54 -8.02
C CYS A 137 13.92 7.23 -9.31
N GLN A 138 14.11 6.04 -9.85
CA GLN A 138 13.14 5.47 -10.78
C GLN A 138 11.88 5.07 -10.02
N VAL A 139 10.74 5.03 -10.70
CA VAL A 139 9.47 4.66 -10.08
C VAL A 139 8.91 3.41 -10.76
N LEU A 140 8.56 2.42 -9.95
CA LEU A 140 7.75 1.27 -10.34
C LEU A 140 6.41 1.37 -9.61
N THR A 141 5.34 1.64 -10.34
CA THR A 141 3.99 1.63 -9.77
C THR A 141 3.37 0.26 -9.96
N LEU A 142 2.96 -0.39 -8.87
CA LEU A 142 2.20 -1.63 -8.92
C LEU A 142 0.72 -1.34 -9.06
N HIS A 143 0.05 -2.21 -9.79
CA HIS A 143 -1.35 -2.04 -10.13
C HIS A 143 -2.21 -3.17 -9.57
N ARG A 144 -3.50 -2.92 -9.47
CA ARG A 144 -4.49 -3.91 -9.08
C ARG A 144 -4.53 -5.04 -10.10
N THR A 145 -4.72 -6.26 -9.62
CA THR A 145 -4.90 -7.46 -10.44
C THR A 145 -6.25 -7.44 -11.14
N SER A 146 -6.36 -8.18 -12.24
CA SER A 146 -7.64 -8.37 -12.93
C SER A 146 -8.52 -9.38 -12.19
N GLN A 147 -9.83 -9.31 -12.41
CA GLN A 147 -10.78 -10.25 -11.80
C GLN A 147 -10.40 -11.71 -12.08
N ALA A 148 -9.99 -12.05 -13.30
CA ALA A 148 -9.58 -13.40 -13.64
C ALA A 148 -8.35 -13.88 -12.84
N GLN A 149 -7.39 -12.98 -12.57
CA GLN A 149 -6.25 -13.30 -11.69
C GLN A 149 -6.70 -13.47 -10.24
N ASP A 150 -7.61 -12.62 -9.77
CA ASP A 150 -8.14 -12.67 -8.41
C ASP A 150 -8.88 -13.98 -8.13
N GLU A 151 -9.67 -14.45 -9.10
CA GLU A 151 -10.39 -15.73 -9.01
C GLU A 151 -9.44 -16.90 -8.81
N THR A 152 -8.31 -16.93 -9.52
CA THR A 152 -7.31 -18.00 -9.37
C THR A 152 -6.67 -18.05 -7.99
N LEU A 153 -6.61 -16.91 -7.28
CA LEU A 153 -6.08 -16.86 -5.90
C LEU A 153 -6.98 -17.59 -4.90
N LEU A 154 -8.26 -17.79 -5.24
CA LEU A 154 -9.26 -18.44 -4.40
C LEU A 154 -9.53 -19.91 -4.77
N ASP A 155 -8.96 -20.42 -5.87
CA ASP A 155 -9.28 -21.77 -6.38
C ASP A 155 -8.96 -22.89 -5.37
N ALA A 156 -7.91 -22.75 -4.57
CA ALA A 156 -7.51 -23.72 -3.55
C ALA A 156 -8.24 -23.53 -2.20
N THR A 157 -9.29 -22.68 -2.14
CA THR A 157 -9.99 -22.39 -0.89
C THR A 157 -11.35 -23.11 -0.81
N SER A 158 -11.75 -23.49 0.41
CA SER A 158 -13.06 -24.13 0.69
C SER A 158 -14.22 -23.12 0.86
N LEU A 159 -14.07 -21.91 0.32
CA LEU A 159 -15.06 -20.84 0.43
C LEU A 159 -16.30 -21.11 -0.43
N THR A 160 -17.45 -20.71 0.07
CA THR A 160 -18.70 -20.71 -0.70
C THR A 160 -18.65 -19.71 -1.85
N ALA A 161 -19.48 -19.91 -2.88
CA ALA A 161 -19.59 -18.98 -4.00
C ALA A 161 -19.99 -17.56 -3.56
N SER A 162 -20.74 -17.41 -2.47
CA SER A 162 -21.12 -16.13 -1.89
C SER A 162 -19.93 -15.42 -1.27
N GLU A 163 -19.16 -16.12 -0.43
CA GLU A 163 -17.96 -15.58 0.22
C GLU A 163 -16.89 -15.18 -0.81
N ARG A 164 -16.68 -16.03 -1.83
CA ARG A 164 -15.75 -15.68 -2.93
C ARG A 164 -16.13 -14.36 -3.60
N ARG A 165 -17.41 -14.19 -3.98
CA ARG A 165 -17.88 -12.93 -4.60
C ARG A 165 -17.71 -11.73 -3.69
N GLN A 166 -17.98 -11.87 -2.40
CA GLN A 166 -17.80 -10.81 -1.42
C GLN A 166 -16.32 -10.44 -1.26
N ILE A 167 -15.43 -11.43 -1.12
CA ILE A 167 -13.98 -11.19 -1.02
C ILE A 167 -13.47 -10.46 -2.25
N LEU A 168 -13.81 -10.93 -3.46
CA LEU A 168 -13.39 -10.31 -4.71
C LEU A 168 -13.87 -8.86 -4.82
N PHE A 169 -15.11 -8.60 -4.42
CA PHE A 169 -15.67 -7.25 -4.40
C PHE A 169 -14.95 -6.33 -3.40
N LEU A 170 -14.77 -6.79 -2.14
CA LEU A 170 -14.16 -6.01 -1.07
C LEU A 170 -12.67 -5.76 -1.32
N ALA A 171 -11.98 -6.72 -1.86
CA ALA A 171 -10.55 -6.59 -2.14
C ALA A 171 -10.25 -5.82 -3.44
N ALA A 172 -11.17 -5.84 -4.42
CA ALA A 172 -11.12 -5.03 -5.63
C ALA A 172 -9.74 -5.04 -6.34
N GLY A 173 -9.17 -6.23 -6.61
CA GLY A 173 -7.88 -6.37 -7.28
C GLY A 173 -6.66 -6.19 -6.39
N ARG A 174 -6.80 -6.35 -5.06
CA ARG A 174 -5.70 -6.29 -4.08
C ARG A 174 -5.36 -7.71 -3.59
N PRO A 175 -4.37 -8.37 -4.17
CA PRO A 175 -4.14 -9.81 -4.00
C PRO A 175 -3.76 -10.21 -2.57
N LEU A 176 -3.02 -9.39 -1.83
CA LEU A 176 -2.72 -9.69 -0.42
C LEU A 176 -3.97 -9.59 0.45
N LEU A 177 -4.85 -8.62 0.16
CA LEU A 177 -6.12 -8.49 0.87
C LEU A 177 -7.04 -9.67 0.56
N ILE A 178 -7.11 -10.14 -0.70
CA ILE A 178 -7.84 -11.37 -1.07
C ILE A 178 -7.39 -12.54 -0.20
N ARG A 179 -6.07 -12.77 -0.13
CA ARG A 179 -5.50 -13.85 0.69
C ARG A 179 -5.80 -13.70 2.18
N GLN A 180 -5.73 -12.49 2.71
CA GLN A 180 -6.03 -12.22 4.13
C GLN A 180 -7.49 -12.49 4.45
N LEU A 181 -8.43 -11.98 3.63
CA LEU A 181 -9.87 -12.20 3.81
C LEU A 181 -10.25 -13.67 3.67
N ALA A 182 -9.62 -14.40 2.73
CA ALA A 182 -9.86 -15.81 2.53
C ALA A 182 -9.37 -16.70 3.69
N ARG A 183 -8.31 -16.30 4.38
CA ARG A 183 -7.69 -17.06 5.47
C ARG A 183 -8.22 -16.69 6.85
N THR A 184 -8.81 -15.52 7.02
CA THR A 184 -9.18 -14.97 8.32
C THR A 184 -10.67 -14.63 8.35
N PRO A 185 -11.56 -15.54 8.77
CA PRO A 185 -13.01 -15.32 8.80
C PRO A 185 -13.41 -14.10 9.65
N LYS A 186 -12.70 -13.85 10.75
CA LYS A 186 -12.91 -12.67 11.59
C LYS A 186 -12.68 -11.37 10.80
N LEU A 187 -11.59 -11.29 10.05
CA LEU A 187 -11.30 -10.12 9.21
C LEU A 187 -12.37 -9.93 8.12
N LEU A 188 -12.82 -11.04 7.51
CA LEU A 188 -13.89 -10.97 6.51
C LEU A 188 -15.18 -10.40 7.13
N SER A 189 -15.58 -10.84 8.32
CA SER A 189 -16.76 -10.30 9.01
C SER A 189 -16.61 -8.83 9.39
N GLU A 190 -15.41 -8.37 9.77
CA GLU A 190 -15.12 -6.96 10.01
C GLU A 190 -15.30 -6.13 8.73
N TYR A 191 -14.76 -6.58 7.59
CA TYR A 191 -14.94 -5.92 6.30
C TYR A 191 -16.39 -5.92 5.82
N GLN A 192 -17.16 -6.99 6.09
CA GLN A 192 -18.58 -7.06 5.79
C GLN A 192 -19.39 -6.03 6.60
N ALA A 193 -19.06 -5.84 7.89
CA ALA A 193 -19.70 -4.83 8.72
C ALA A 193 -19.42 -3.42 8.20
N ILE A 194 -18.16 -3.12 7.84
CA ILE A 194 -17.78 -1.84 7.25
C ILE A 194 -18.50 -1.62 5.90
N ALA A 195 -18.66 -2.68 5.10
CA ALA A 195 -19.39 -2.60 3.84
C ALA A 195 -20.89 -2.34 4.02
N ALA A 196 -21.49 -2.86 5.08
CA ALA A 196 -22.88 -2.54 5.44
C ALA A 196 -23.04 -1.07 5.84
N ASP A 197 -22.11 -0.53 6.63
CA ASP A 197 -22.06 0.89 7.00
C ASP A 197 -21.86 1.77 5.75
N ALA A 198 -20.91 1.42 4.87
CA ALA A 198 -20.68 2.12 3.61
C ALA A 198 -21.93 2.14 2.73
N LYS A 199 -22.63 1.01 2.62
CA LYS A 199 -23.87 0.92 1.88
C LYS A 199 -24.94 1.86 2.48
N CYS A 200 -25.10 1.89 3.80
CA CYS A 200 -26.01 2.80 4.48
C CYS A 200 -25.69 4.27 4.14
N ILE A 201 -24.43 4.67 4.19
CA ILE A 201 -23.97 6.02 3.85
C ILE A 201 -24.32 6.38 2.39
N LEU A 202 -24.15 5.45 1.44
CA LEU A 202 -24.39 5.69 0.02
C LEU A 202 -25.88 5.70 -0.33
N THR A 203 -26.72 4.91 0.35
CA THR A 203 -28.15 4.80 0.03
C THR A 203 -29.00 5.88 0.69
N THR A 204 -28.55 6.42 1.83
CA THR A 204 -29.29 7.42 2.60
C THR A 204 -28.37 8.60 3.02
N PRO A 205 -27.74 9.30 2.06
CA PRO A 205 -26.84 10.39 2.38
C PRO A 205 -27.56 11.50 3.15
N GLY A 206 -26.92 12.05 4.18
CA GLY A 206 -27.51 13.09 5.04
C GLY A 206 -28.56 12.60 6.05
N SER A 207 -28.91 11.32 6.04
CA SER A 207 -29.86 10.76 6.98
C SER A 207 -29.26 10.59 8.40
N TYR A 208 -30.15 10.55 9.40
CA TYR A 208 -29.76 10.22 10.77
C TYR A 208 -29.07 8.85 10.86
N GLU A 209 -29.52 7.88 10.08
CA GLU A 209 -28.94 6.53 10.01
C GLU A 209 -27.49 6.56 9.53
N ALA A 210 -27.20 7.25 8.43
CA ALA A 210 -25.84 7.42 7.91
C ALA A 210 -24.93 8.12 8.93
N LEU A 211 -25.42 9.17 9.58
CA LEU A 211 -24.66 9.88 10.62
C LEU A 211 -24.39 9.03 11.86
N ARG A 212 -25.31 8.14 12.22
CA ARG A 212 -25.18 7.24 13.37
C ARG A 212 -24.09 6.19 13.20
N THR A 213 -23.71 5.81 11.99
CA THR A 213 -22.64 4.83 11.74
C THR A 213 -21.25 5.41 11.97
N LEU A 214 -21.05 6.71 11.70
CA LEU A 214 -19.74 7.36 11.69
C LEU A 214 -18.97 7.38 13.02
N PRO A 215 -19.59 7.52 14.20
CA PRO A 215 -18.88 7.60 15.49
C PRO A 215 -17.94 6.42 15.74
N SER A 216 -18.25 5.23 15.23
CA SER A 216 -17.42 4.03 15.38
C SER A 216 -16.05 4.12 14.65
N TYR A 217 -15.89 5.12 13.78
CA TYR A 217 -14.69 5.36 12.97
C TYR A 217 -13.86 6.57 13.44
N PHE A 218 -14.42 7.42 14.34
CA PHE A 218 -13.77 8.68 14.69
C PHE A 218 -12.46 8.52 15.47
N THR A 219 -12.33 7.44 16.23
CA THR A 219 -11.18 7.16 17.09
C THR A 219 -10.13 6.26 16.43
N ASP A 220 -10.47 5.62 15.33
CA ASP A 220 -9.59 4.68 14.61
C ASP A 220 -9.41 5.12 13.15
N ARG A 221 -8.28 5.78 12.89
CA ARG A 221 -7.89 6.24 11.55
C ARG A 221 -7.76 5.09 10.54
N ALA A 222 -7.23 3.95 10.96
CA ALA A 222 -7.05 2.81 10.06
C ALA A 222 -8.41 2.26 9.62
N LYS A 223 -9.36 2.16 10.55
CA LYS A 223 -10.74 1.76 10.26
C LYS A 223 -11.48 2.79 9.40
N ALA A 224 -11.24 4.09 9.63
CA ALA A 224 -11.79 5.15 8.80
C ALA A 224 -11.27 5.08 7.35
N LEU A 225 -10.00 4.81 7.15
CA LEU A 225 -9.42 4.59 5.81
C LEU A 225 -9.99 3.34 5.14
N GLN A 226 -10.26 2.25 5.88
CA GLN A 226 -10.94 1.08 5.34
C GLN A 226 -12.36 1.40 4.87
N LEU A 227 -13.11 2.20 5.63
CA LEU A 227 -14.44 2.68 5.22
C LEU A 227 -14.35 3.46 3.90
N ILE A 228 -13.41 4.38 3.80
CA ILE A 228 -13.19 5.17 2.58
C ILE A 228 -12.84 4.28 1.38
N ASP A 229 -11.95 3.32 1.55
CA ASP A 229 -11.58 2.35 0.51
C ASP A 229 -12.81 1.58 -0.03
N ILE A 230 -13.69 1.15 0.89
CA ILE A 230 -14.91 0.44 0.51
C ILE A 230 -15.91 1.37 -0.17
N LEU A 231 -16.07 2.62 0.32
CA LEU A 231 -16.90 3.64 -0.34
C LEU A 231 -16.42 3.91 -1.76
N LEU A 232 -15.12 4.10 -1.98
CA LEU A 232 -14.52 4.29 -3.30
C LEU A 232 -14.81 3.09 -4.21
N THR A 233 -14.66 1.87 -3.70
CA THR A 233 -14.94 0.63 -4.45
C THR A 233 -16.41 0.56 -4.86
N MET A 234 -17.33 0.87 -3.96
CA MET A 234 -18.78 0.84 -4.22
C MET A 234 -19.19 1.92 -5.22
N VAL A 235 -18.71 3.16 -5.05
CA VAL A 235 -19.02 4.26 -5.98
C VAL A 235 -18.44 3.96 -7.37
N ALA A 236 -17.21 3.47 -7.48
CA ALA A 236 -16.62 3.08 -8.75
C ALA A 236 -17.41 1.95 -9.43
N PHE A 237 -17.93 1.00 -8.67
CA PHE A 237 -18.81 -0.04 -9.20
C PHE A 237 -20.16 0.53 -9.67
N GLN A 238 -20.79 1.43 -8.90
CA GLN A 238 -22.03 2.09 -9.30
C GLN A 238 -21.85 2.93 -10.56
N MET A 239 -20.74 3.68 -10.68
CA MET A 239 -20.44 4.46 -11.89
C MET A 239 -20.32 3.60 -13.15
N LYS A 240 -19.85 2.35 -13.02
CA LYS A 240 -19.76 1.40 -14.14
C LYS A 240 -21.10 0.76 -14.50
N THR A 241 -21.93 0.45 -13.50
CA THR A 241 -23.17 -0.31 -13.68
C THR A 241 -24.39 0.60 -13.89
N GLN A 242 -24.41 1.74 -13.22
CA GLN A 242 -25.51 2.71 -13.24
C GLN A 242 -24.94 4.14 -13.21
N PRO A 243 -24.41 4.65 -14.34
CA PRO A 243 -23.84 6.00 -14.39
C PRO A 243 -24.87 7.07 -13.99
N SER A 244 -24.50 7.94 -13.06
CA SER A 244 -25.32 9.07 -12.62
C SER A 244 -24.44 10.31 -12.40
N PRO A 245 -24.92 11.52 -12.78
CA PRO A 245 -24.22 12.77 -12.49
C PRO A 245 -23.95 12.99 -11.00
N ALA A 246 -24.77 12.41 -10.12
CA ALA A 246 -24.61 12.52 -8.67
C ALA A 246 -23.37 11.79 -8.11
N HIS A 247 -22.81 10.82 -8.85
CA HIS A 247 -21.66 10.06 -8.39
C HIS A 247 -20.37 10.89 -8.38
N GLN A 248 -20.19 11.82 -9.30
CA GLN A 248 -18.96 12.61 -9.39
C GLN A 248 -18.73 13.50 -8.15
N PRO A 249 -19.70 14.33 -7.71
CA PRO A 249 -19.52 15.13 -6.49
C PRO A 249 -19.29 14.28 -5.23
N LEU A 250 -19.91 13.10 -5.15
CA LEU A 250 -19.71 12.17 -4.04
C LEU A 250 -18.31 11.59 -4.08
N LEU A 251 -17.82 11.17 -5.24
CA LEU A 251 -16.45 10.68 -5.43
C LEU A 251 -15.42 11.73 -5.00
N ASP A 252 -15.59 12.99 -5.41
CA ASP A 252 -14.71 14.10 -5.08
C ASP A 252 -14.66 14.35 -3.55
N ARG A 253 -15.81 14.23 -2.86
CA ARG A 253 -15.86 14.33 -1.39
C ARG A 253 -15.14 13.18 -0.72
N ILE A 254 -15.28 11.95 -1.20
CA ILE A 254 -14.62 10.77 -0.65
C ILE A 254 -13.10 10.87 -0.86
N ILE A 255 -12.63 11.26 -2.06
CA ILE A 255 -11.21 11.47 -2.36
C ILE A 255 -10.62 12.58 -1.48
N THR A 256 -11.37 13.67 -1.29
CA THR A 256 -10.94 14.76 -0.39
C THR A 256 -10.79 14.26 1.05
N ALA A 257 -11.73 13.45 1.52
CA ALA A 257 -11.66 12.86 2.86
C ALA A 257 -10.47 11.90 2.99
N GLU A 258 -10.21 11.05 2.00
CA GLU A 258 -9.04 10.18 1.94
C GLU A 258 -7.75 10.98 2.05
N THR A 259 -7.59 12.00 1.21
CA THR A 259 -6.41 12.87 1.19
C THR A 259 -6.18 13.51 2.56
N ARG A 260 -7.23 14.06 3.18
CA ARG A 260 -7.13 14.64 4.53
C ARG A 260 -6.68 13.62 5.57
N LEU A 261 -7.23 12.39 5.53
CA LEU A 261 -6.85 11.34 6.47
C LEU A 261 -5.40 10.88 6.27
N ARG A 262 -4.95 10.74 5.04
CA ARG A 262 -3.56 10.37 4.74
C ARG A 262 -2.55 11.45 5.18
N HIS A 263 -2.94 12.72 5.21
CA HIS A 263 -2.14 13.85 5.71
C HIS A 263 -2.41 14.21 7.18
N ASN A 264 -2.80 13.23 7.99
CA ASN A 264 -3.05 13.40 9.42
C ASN A 264 -4.16 14.41 9.79
N GLY A 265 -5.06 14.71 8.88
CA GLY A 265 -6.24 15.53 9.14
C GLY A 265 -7.19 14.92 10.19
N ASN A 266 -8.12 15.73 10.67
CA ASN A 266 -9.11 15.30 11.66
C ASN A 266 -10.09 14.28 11.06
N VAL A 267 -10.15 13.08 11.65
CA VAL A 267 -10.95 11.94 11.16
C VAL A 267 -12.43 12.29 11.12
N ARG A 268 -12.95 12.89 12.21
CA ARG A 268 -14.36 13.24 12.33
C ARG A 268 -14.80 14.23 11.25
N LEU A 269 -14.02 15.30 11.03
CA LEU A 269 -14.34 16.30 10.00
C LEU A 269 -14.25 15.72 8.58
N ALA A 270 -13.28 14.87 8.33
CA ALA A 270 -13.12 14.22 7.02
C ALA A 270 -14.32 13.34 6.69
N LEU A 271 -14.78 12.50 7.64
CA LEU A 271 -15.91 11.59 7.42
C LEU A 271 -17.25 12.32 7.36
N LEU A 272 -17.47 13.34 8.21
CA LEU A 272 -18.69 14.14 8.15
C LEU A 272 -18.88 14.82 6.79
N ASN A 273 -17.80 15.29 6.17
CA ASN A 273 -17.86 15.92 4.85
C ASN A 273 -18.31 14.97 3.71
N ILE A 274 -18.26 13.65 3.92
CA ILE A 274 -18.78 12.68 2.95
C ILE A 274 -20.31 12.63 3.01
N VAL A 275 -20.89 12.76 4.18
CA VAL A 275 -22.31 12.49 4.43
C VAL A 275 -23.16 13.76 4.34
N VAL A 276 -22.60 14.92 4.70
CA VAL A 276 -23.26 16.24 4.62
C VAL A 276 -22.94 16.88 3.26
#